data_6905f0c50542a9cf8d49b094d1302376
#
_entry.id   6905f0c50542a9cf8d49b094d1302376
#
_cell.length_a   1.000
_cell.length_b   1.000
_cell.length_c   1.000
_cell.angle_alpha   90.00
_cell.angle_beta   90.00
_cell.angle_gamma   90.00
#
_symmetry.space_group_name_H-M   'P 1'
#
loop_
_entity.id
_entity.type
_entity.pdbx_description
1 polymer ?
#
loop_
_entity_poly.entity_id
_entity_poly.type
_entity_poly.pdbx_seq_one_letter_code
_entity_poly.pdbx_strand_id
1 'polypeptide(L)'
;MQLSTAYKTKKTTISDTSKASVSAKTNAVNGSYTMEVKNIATAQYLTGAKIDASATDKLVDLDSSLLNKEISITTGGTTTKFAVTADTTLKDFTSALQNAGLNASFDDAQKRIFISSKDSGVANTFSISTSGRSNAEVTARGALCEA
;
A
#
# COMPACT_ATOMS: atom_id res chain seq x y z
N MET A 1 10.02 -41.31 -35.52
CA MET A 1 9.34 -40.04 -35.84
C MET A 1 8.46 -39.62 -34.70
N GLN A 2 8.84 -38.61 -34.01
CA GLN A 2 8.38 -38.30 -32.66
C GLN A 2 7.39 -37.13 -32.69
N LEU A 3 6.09 -37.41 -32.63
CA LEU A 3 5.04 -36.39 -32.48
C LEU A 3 4.31 -36.50 -31.12
N SER A 4 4.97 -37.10 -30.13
CA SER A 4 4.36 -37.31 -28.81
C SER A 4 4.10 -36.01 -28.03
N THR A 5 4.79 -34.93 -28.38
CA THR A 5 4.64 -33.64 -27.70
C THR A 5 3.35 -32.89 -28.13
N ALA A 6 2.89 -33.07 -29.35
CA ALA A 6 1.68 -32.42 -29.84
C ALA A 6 0.39 -32.95 -29.19
N TYR A 7 0.41 -34.22 -28.71
CA TYR A 7 -0.75 -34.84 -28.06
C TYR A 7 -0.88 -34.54 -26.57
N LYS A 8 0.08 -33.86 -25.99
CA LYS A 8 0.07 -33.52 -24.55
C LYS A 8 -0.48 -32.11 -24.26
N THR A 9 -0.89 -31.41 -25.32
CA THR A 9 -1.47 -30.08 -25.14
C THR A 9 -2.83 -30.17 -24.46
N LYS A 10 -2.99 -29.49 -23.33
CA LYS A 10 -4.25 -29.41 -22.58
C LYS A 10 -5.00 -28.16 -22.99
N LYS A 11 -6.28 -28.30 -23.30
CA LYS A 11 -7.17 -27.16 -23.58
C LYS A 11 -7.93 -26.82 -22.30
N THR A 12 -7.95 -25.55 -21.96
CA THR A 12 -8.77 -25.02 -20.85
C THR A 12 -9.93 -24.23 -21.42
N THR A 13 -11.07 -24.32 -20.76
CA THR A 13 -12.27 -23.53 -21.06
C THR A 13 -12.78 -22.94 -19.76
N ILE A 14 -13.15 -21.69 -19.79
CA ILE A 14 -13.74 -20.98 -18.64
C ILE A 14 -15.07 -20.39 -19.06
N SER A 15 -16.04 -20.40 -18.19
CA SER A 15 -17.39 -19.89 -18.46
C SER A 15 -17.45 -18.37 -18.58
N ASP A 16 -16.57 -17.66 -17.86
CA ASP A 16 -16.50 -16.20 -17.86
C ASP A 16 -15.04 -15.71 -17.84
N THR A 17 -14.56 -15.32 -19.01
CA THR A 17 -13.17 -14.84 -19.18
C THR A 17 -12.92 -13.45 -18.64
N SER A 18 -13.97 -12.71 -18.28
CA SER A 18 -13.84 -11.38 -17.67
C SER A 18 -13.46 -11.45 -16.19
N LYS A 19 -13.76 -12.57 -15.53
CA LYS A 19 -13.56 -12.75 -14.09
C LYS A 19 -12.28 -13.51 -13.73
N ALA A 20 -11.84 -14.41 -14.60
CA ALA A 20 -10.62 -15.19 -14.36
C ALA A 20 -9.99 -15.66 -15.66
N SER A 21 -8.72 -16.03 -15.62
CA SER A 21 -8.03 -16.73 -16.69
C SER A 21 -7.50 -18.06 -16.19
N VAL A 22 -7.50 -19.08 -17.05
CA VAL A 22 -7.04 -20.42 -16.70
C VAL A 22 -6.05 -20.89 -17.74
N SER A 23 -4.92 -21.42 -17.29
CA SER A 23 -3.94 -22.10 -18.12
C SER A 23 -3.61 -23.47 -17.53
N ALA A 24 -3.38 -24.45 -18.39
CA ALA A 24 -2.99 -25.79 -17.96
C ALA A 24 -1.61 -26.15 -18.47
N LYS A 25 -0.80 -26.75 -17.61
CA LYS A 25 0.47 -27.35 -17.98
C LYS A 25 0.21 -28.75 -18.56
N THR A 26 1.18 -29.31 -19.28
CA THR A 26 1.10 -30.62 -19.93
C THR A 26 0.80 -31.79 -18.98
N ASN A 27 1.17 -31.64 -17.69
CA ASN A 27 0.92 -32.63 -16.64
C ASN A 27 -0.37 -32.38 -15.85
N ALA A 28 -1.21 -31.41 -16.25
CA ALA A 28 -2.46 -31.14 -15.58
C ALA A 28 -3.42 -32.34 -15.69
N VAL A 29 -4.10 -32.66 -14.59
CA VAL A 29 -5.16 -33.69 -14.57
C VAL A 29 -6.40 -33.14 -15.28
N ASN A 30 -7.06 -34.00 -16.08
CA ASN A 30 -8.33 -33.63 -16.70
C ASN A 30 -9.41 -33.59 -15.62
N GLY A 31 -10.19 -32.52 -15.60
CA GLY A 31 -11.27 -32.35 -14.65
C GLY A 31 -12.04 -31.07 -14.87
N SER A 32 -13.18 -30.97 -14.25
CA SER A 32 -13.99 -29.75 -14.16
C SER A 32 -13.96 -29.27 -12.72
N TYR A 33 -13.69 -27.98 -12.54
CA TYR A 33 -13.59 -27.36 -11.24
C TYR A 33 -14.51 -26.14 -11.19
N THR A 34 -15.17 -25.95 -10.07
CA THR A 34 -15.94 -24.72 -9.79
C THR A 34 -15.12 -23.85 -8.86
N MET A 35 -14.94 -22.59 -9.26
CA MET A 35 -14.26 -21.59 -8.46
C MET A 35 -15.23 -20.46 -8.14
N GLU A 36 -15.40 -20.16 -6.87
CA GLU A 36 -16.14 -19.01 -6.37
C GLU A 36 -15.15 -17.93 -5.92
N VAL A 37 -15.23 -16.75 -6.53
CA VAL A 37 -14.47 -15.58 -6.11
C VAL A 37 -15.32 -14.75 -5.18
N LYS A 38 -15.09 -14.87 -3.86
CA LYS A 38 -15.86 -14.13 -2.85
C LYS A 38 -15.42 -12.68 -2.71
N ASN A 39 -14.13 -12.45 -2.75
CA ASN A 39 -13.53 -11.12 -2.62
C ASN A 39 -12.33 -10.99 -3.54
N ILE A 40 -12.13 -9.80 -4.08
CA ILE A 40 -10.91 -9.40 -4.79
C ILE A 40 -10.06 -8.62 -3.80
N ALA A 41 -8.76 -8.94 -3.75
CA ALA A 41 -7.82 -8.20 -2.93
C ALA A 41 -7.66 -6.77 -3.48
N THR A 42 -7.86 -5.77 -2.62
CA THR A 42 -7.63 -4.36 -2.94
C THR A 42 -6.40 -3.86 -2.19
N ALA A 43 -5.71 -2.86 -2.76
CA ALA A 43 -4.66 -2.16 -2.06
C ALA A 43 -5.28 -1.29 -0.96
N GLN A 44 -4.64 -1.25 0.21
CA GLN A 44 -5.01 -0.29 1.25
C GLN A 44 -4.60 1.11 0.79
N TYR A 45 -5.46 2.10 1.00
CA TYR A 45 -5.14 3.50 0.77
C TYR A 45 -5.55 4.35 1.96
N LEU A 46 -4.87 5.47 2.13
CA LEU A 46 -5.13 6.46 3.16
C LEU A 46 -5.00 7.85 2.52
N THR A 47 -6.00 8.69 2.73
CA THR A 47 -5.98 10.09 2.30
C THR A 47 -5.83 10.96 3.53
N GLY A 48 -4.79 11.80 3.54
CA GLY A 48 -4.55 12.73 4.62
C GLY A 48 -5.60 13.84 4.70
N ALA A 49 -5.76 14.41 5.88
CA ALA A 49 -6.49 15.65 6.07
C ALA A 49 -5.92 16.77 5.19
N LYS A 50 -6.72 17.76 4.90
CA LYS A 50 -6.22 18.97 4.24
C LYS A 50 -5.32 19.73 5.21
N ILE A 51 -4.08 19.96 4.80
CA ILE A 51 -3.10 20.77 5.52
C ILE A 51 -2.70 21.96 4.66
N ASP A 52 -2.75 23.15 5.23
CA ASP A 52 -2.37 24.36 4.48
C ASP A 52 -0.85 24.55 4.52
N ALA A 53 -0.19 23.70 3.76
CA ALA A 53 1.26 23.60 3.68
C ALA A 53 1.71 23.31 2.24
N SER A 54 3.00 23.38 2.02
CA SER A 54 3.68 22.94 0.80
C SER A 54 4.63 21.77 1.08
N ALA A 55 5.08 21.09 0.04
CA ALA A 55 5.98 19.95 0.19
C ALA A 55 7.30 20.31 0.90
N THR A 56 7.71 21.58 0.87
CA THR A 56 8.95 22.08 1.48
C THR A 56 8.78 22.56 2.92
N ASP A 57 7.54 22.63 3.42
CA ASP A 57 7.29 23.11 4.77
C ASP A 57 7.71 22.06 5.80
N LYS A 58 8.15 22.53 6.96
CA LYS A 58 8.63 21.65 8.01
C LYS A 58 7.50 20.98 8.76
N LEU A 59 7.64 19.71 9.09
CA LEU A 59 6.65 18.95 9.85
C LEU A 59 6.40 19.56 11.25
N VAL A 60 7.43 20.13 11.85
CA VAL A 60 7.33 20.74 13.18
C VAL A 60 6.55 22.04 13.19
N ASP A 61 6.44 22.73 12.05
CA ASP A 61 5.62 23.95 11.91
C ASP A 61 4.14 23.58 11.81
N LEU A 62 3.84 22.36 11.29
CA LEU A 62 2.48 21.82 11.22
C LEU A 62 2.04 21.22 12.57
N ASP A 63 2.93 20.50 13.22
CA ASP A 63 2.70 19.95 14.56
C ASP A 63 4.03 19.92 15.34
N SER A 64 4.21 20.90 16.23
CA SER A 64 5.40 21.01 17.06
C SER A 64 5.62 19.81 18.00
N SER A 65 4.57 19.03 18.27
CA SER A 65 4.66 17.82 19.08
C SER A 65 5.41 16.67 18.42
N LEU A 66 5.67 16.77 17.10
CA LEU A 66 6.44 15.79 16.34
C LEU A 66 7.95 15.95 16.51
N LEU A 67 8.42 17.09 17.02
CA LEU A 67 9.84 17.31 17.21
C LEU A 67 10.48 16.22 18.09
N ASN A 68 11.57 15.65 17.60
CA ASN A 68 12.30 14.54 18.22
C ASN A 68 11.45 13.28 18.45
N LYS A 69 10.36 13.12 17.71
CA LYS A 69 9.58 11.88 17.71
C LYS A 69 10.05 10.96 16.58
N GLU A 70 9.83 9.67 16.81
CA GLU A 70 10.07 8.63 15.83
C GLU A 70 8.73 8.17 15.26
N ILE A 71 8.59 8.22 13.93
CA ILE A 71 7.45 7.68 13.20
C ILE A 71 7.81 6.26 12.77
N SER A 72 7.02 5.31 13.19
CA SER A 72 7.14 3.90 12.79
C SER A 72 6.17 3.62 11.65
N ILE A 73 6.71 3.19 10.53
CA ILE A 73 5.96 2.81 9.31
C ILE A 73 6.09 1.30 9.17
N THR A 74 5.00 0.58 9.35
CA THR A 74 4.98 -0.88 9.22
C THR A 74 4.28 -1.25 7.92
N THR A 75 4.94 -2.03 7.08
CA THR A 75 4.43 -2.50 5.78
C THR A 75 4.80 -3.95 5.60
N GLY A 76 3.81 -4.82 5.34
CA GLY A 76 4.07 -6.25 5.12
C GLY A 76 4.82 -6.93 6.28
N GLY A 77 4.59 -6.50 7.52
CA GLY A 77 5.26 -7.01 8.72
C GLY A 77 6.66 -6.44 8.98
N THR A 78 7.18 -5.58 8.10
CA THR A 78 8.46 -4.88 8.30
C THR A 78 8.22 -3.47 8.83
N THR A 79 8.90 -3.09 9.91
CA THR A 79 8.80 -1.75 10.49
C THR A 79 10.04 -0.93 10.14
N THR A 80 9.81 0.18 9.48
CA THR A 80 10.82 1.22 9.21
C THR A 80 10.59 2.40 10.13
N LYS A 81 11.66 2.92 10.72
CA LYS A 81 11.61 4.05 11.67
C LYS A 81 12.13 5.31 10.99
N PHE A 82 11.42 6.39 11.18
CA PHE A 82 11.74 7.71 10.66
C PHE A 82 11.75 8.73 11.79
N ALA A 83 12.92 9.32 12.06
CA ALA A 83 13.07 10.32 13.10
C ALA A 83 12.73 11.73 12.55
N VAL A 84 11.90 12.46 13.27
CA VAL A 84 11.53 13.84 12.93
C VAL A 84 12.48 14.80 13.65
N THR A 85 13.18 15.62 12.86
CA THR A 85 14.07 16.69 13.33
C THR A 85 13.43 18.05 13.07
N ALA A 86 14.06 19.12 13.57
CA ALA A 86 13.59 20.48 13.36
C ALA A 86 13.58 20.90 11.86
N ASP A 87 14.37 20.25 11.02
CA ASP A 87 14.46 20.55 9.59
C ASP A 87 13.76 19.55 8.68
N THR A 88 13.10 18.54 9.25
CA THR A 88 12.36 17.53 8.50
C THR A 88 11.17 18.16 7.77
N THR A 89 11.16 18.04 6.45
CA THR A 89 10.09 18.57 5.59
C THR A 89 9.01 17.53 5.29
N LEU A 90 7.87 17.99 4.78
CA LEU A 90 6.79 17.12 4.32
C LEU A 90 7.26 16.21 3.16
N LYS A 91 8.16 16.72 2.31
CA LYS A 91 8.82 15.94 1.25
C LYS A 91 9.69 14.81 1.81
N ASP A 92 10.43 15.05 2.90
CA ASP A 92 11.24 14.01 3.52
C ASP A 92 10.37 12.91 4.10
N PHE A 93 9.25 13.27 4.69
CA PHE A 93 8.27 12.32 5.20
C PHE A 93 7.66 11.46 4.07
N THR A 94 7.24 12.06 2.96
CA THR A 94 6.73 11.30 1.81
C THR A 94 7.79 10.38 1.22
N SER A 95 9.04 10.81 1.17
CA SER A 95 10.18 9.99 0.75
C SER A 95 10.44 8.82 1.70
N ALA A 96 10.31 9.02 3.00
CA ALA A 96 10.42 7.96 4.00
C ALA A 96 9.33 6.89 3.83
N LEU A 97 8.08 7.31 3.55
CA LEU A 97 6.98 6.39 3.23
C LEU A 97 7.28 5.56 1.97
N GLN A 98 7.81 6.19 0.92
CA GLN A 98 8.20 5.51 -0.32
C GLN A 98 9.33 4.49 -0.07
N ASN A 99 10.32 4.85 0.74
CA ASN A 99 11.42 3.96 1.13
C ASN A 99 10.95 2.79 1.99
N ALA A 100 9.88 2.99 2.78
CA ALA A 100 9.22 1.92 3.54
C ALA A 100 8.37 0.98 2.67
N GLY A 101 8.33 1.19 1.35
CA GLY A 101 7.60 0.32 0.42
C GLY A 101 6.17 0.73 0.12
N LEU A 102 5.78 1.94 0.45
CA LEU A 102 4.47 2.51 0.12
C LEU A 102 4.53 3.37 -1.15
N ASN A 103 3.38 3.62 -1.76
CA ASN A 103 3.21 4.74 -2.67
C ASN A 103 2.74 5.93 -1.83
N ALA A 104 3.50 7.01 -1.82
CA ALA A 104 3.14 8.21 -1.09
C ALA A 104 3.41 9.44 -1.94
N SER A 105 2.49 10.41 -1.91
CA SER A 105 2.65 11.69 -2.58
C SER A 105 1.93 12.79 -1.82
N PHE A 106 2.47 13.99 -1.86
CA PHE A 106 1.76 15.18 -1.44
C PHE A 106 1.25 15.93 -2.67
N ASP A 107 -0.02 16.28 -2.67
CA ASP A 107 -0.67 17.05 -3.73
C ASP A 107 -0.79 18.51 -3.28
N ASP A 108 -0.02 19.38 -3.90
CA ASP A 108 -0.01 20.82 -3.59
C ASP A 108 -1.32 21.52 -3.96
N ALA A 109 -2.07 21.01 -4.93
CA ALA A 109 -3.33 21.59 -5.34
C ALA A 109 -4.47 21.24 -4.36
N GLN A 110 -4.49 19.98 -3.90
CA GLN A 110 -5.49 19.52 -2.93
C GLN A 110 -5.06 19.71 -1.48
N LYS A 111 -3.76 19.99 -1.26
CA LYS A 111 -3.17 20.15 0.07
C LYS A 111 -3.36 18.90 0.93
N ARG A 112 -3.14 17.72 0.33
CA ARG A 112 -3.31 16.42 0.99
C ARG A 112 -2.17 15.46 0.69
N ILE A 113 -1.90 14.56 1.62
CA ILE A 113 -1.04 13.40 1.41
C ILE A 113 -1.90 12.22 0.99
N PHE A 114 -1.50 11.53 -0.06
CA PHE A 114 -2.08 10.27 -0.49
C PHE A 114 -1.08 9.16 -0.26
N ILE A 115 -1.52 8.10 0.40
CA ILE A 115 -0.69 6.94 0.72
C ILE A 115 -1.43 5.69 0.29
N SER A 116 -0.75 4.75 -0.35
CA SER A 116 -1.32 3.43 -0.65
C SER A 116 -0.25 2.34 -0.56
N SER A 117 -0.69 1.12 -0.28
CA SER A 117 0.19 -0.04 -0.41
C SER A 117 0.52 -0.27 -1.90
N LYS A 118 1.74 -0.76 -2.19
CA LYS A 118 2.15 -1.09 -3.57
C LYS A 118 1.37 -2.27 -4.11
N ASP A 119 1.14 -3.26 -3.26
CA ASP A 119 0.48 -4.50 -3.60
C ASP A 119 -0.86 -4.62 -2.86
N SER A 120 -1.77 -5.40 -3.43
CA SER A 120 -3.07 -5.69 -2.83
C SER A 120 -3.00 -6.92 -1.90
N GLY A 121 -3.94 -7.01 -0.97
CA GLY A 121 -4.12 -8.15 -0.09
C GLY A 121 -3.75 -7.87 1.36
N VAL A 122 -4.28 -8.69 2.26
CA VAL A 122 -4.17 -8.54 3.72
C VAL A 122 -2.71 -8.55 4.20
N ALA A 123 -1.83 -9.28 3.49
CA ALA A 123 -0.39 -9.30 3.82
C ALA A 123 0.34 -7.98 3.52
N ASN A 124 -0.26 -7.11 2.70
CA ASN A 124 0.32 -5.84 2.26
C ASN A 124 -0.36 -4.62 2.89
N THR A 125 -1.00 -4.82 4.03
CA THR A 125 -1.51 -3.72 4.84
C THR A 125 -0.37 -2.92 5.45
N PHE A 126 -0.61 -1.64 5.68
CA PHE A 126 0.34 -0.77 6.34
C PHE A 126 -0.26 -0.08 7.57
N SER A 127 0.60 0.32 8.47
CA SER A 127 0.24 1.17 9.60
C SER A 127 1.33 2.22 9.86
N ILE A 128 0.92 3.39 10.26
CA ILE A 128 1.79 4.49 10.62
C ILE A 128 1.48 4.87 12.07
N SER A 129 2.51 4.93 12.90
CA SER A 129 2.37 5.32 14.29
C SER A 129 3.54 6.20 14.73
N THR A 130 3.30 7.09 15.68
CA THR A 130 4.36 7.87 16.32
C THR A 130 4.61 7.33 17.71
N SER A 131 5.82 7.51 18.24
CA SER A 131 6.13 7.13 19.63
C SER A 131 5.14 7.82 20.60
N GLY A 132 4.25 7.01 21.19
CA GLY A 132 3.19 7.48 22.12
C GLY A 132 1.83 7.79 21.47
N ARG A 133 1.64 7.51 20.17
CA ARG A 133 0.33 7.67 19.49
C ARG A 133 0.08 6.53 18.50
N SER A 134 -1.14 6.02 18.48
CA SER A 134 -1.62 5.07 17.46
C SER A 134 -2.12 5.80 16.20
N ASN A 135 -2.36 5.06 15.11
CA ASN A 135 -2.96 5.60 13.88
C ASN A 135 -4.22 6.43 14.14
N ALA A 136 -5.06 5.99 15.07
CA ALA A 136 -6.30 6.68 15.43
C ALA A 136 -6.06 8.06 16.09
N GLU A 137 -5.00 8.23 16.85
CA GLU A 137 -4.67 9.51 17.52
C GLU A 137 -3.96 10.48 16.58
N VAL A 138 -3.13 9.98 15.69
CA VAL A 138 -2.51 10.78 14.61
C VAL A 138 -3.60 11.32 13.67
N THR A 139 -4.64 10.54 13.46
CA THR A 139 -5.80 10.85 12.63
C THR A 139 -6.72 11.88 13.31
N ALA A 140 -7.02 11.71 14.60
CA ALA A 140 -8.00 12.51 15.34
C ALA A 140 -7.59 13.97 15.56
N ARG A 141 -6.30 14.29 15.45
CA ARG A 141 -5.79 15.67 15.63
C ARG A 141 -5.49 16.42 14.32
N GLY A 142 -5.84 15.85 13.17
CA GLY A 142 -5.79 16.54 11.88
C GLY A 142 -4.38 16.81 11.36
N ALA A 143 -3.34 16.28 11.99
CA ALA A 143 -1.97 16.66 11.66
C ALA A 143 -1.43 15.99 10.39
N LEU A 144 -1.83 14.76 10.03
CA LEU A 144 -1.26 14.11 8.84
C LEU A 144 -2.19 13.15 8.08
N CYS A 145 -3.19 12.53 8.71
CA CYS A 145 -4.06 11.56 8.04
C CYS A 145 -5.45 11.47 8.72
N GLU A 146 -6.54 11.70 8.00
CA GLU A 146 -7.88 11.23 8.34
C GLU A 146 -8.21 10.00 7.50
N ALA A 147 -8.75 8.96 8.13
CA ALA A 147 -9.23 7.77 7.46
C ALA A 147 -10.64 7.99 6.89
#